data_8964266f35175cec8fdd4974453504b8
#
_entry.id   8964266f35175cec8fdd4974453504b8
#
_cell.length_a   1.000
_cell.length_b   1.000
_cell.length_c   1.000
_cell.angle_alpha   90.00
_cell.angle_beta   90.00
_cell.angle_gamma   90.00
#
_symmetry.space_group_name_H-M   'P 1'
#
loop_
_entity.id
_entity.type
_entity.pdbx_description
1 polymer ?
#
loop_
_entity_poly.entity_id
_entity_poly.type
_entity_poly.pdbx_seq_one_letter_code
_entity_poly.pdbx_strand_id
1 'polypeptide(L)'
;MNIYMTAFPALLLWVPVLADDASARAQLIGAWQQQDDAGKGISVWVVETKANSLHITNSQGDQKVSEIDCKPTGAECEGTASGKKTKVTMYFNGPTLVQLETLGSDVIKRQFTVREQPDMMEIEVIPIIGDAKSETLHLKRMPRSAGSR
;
A
#
# COMPACT_ATOMS: atom_id res chain seq x y z
N MET A 1 -44.28 -47.70 24.47
CA MET A 1 -42.85 -47.66 24.27
C MET A 1 -42.58 -46.42 23.40
N ASN A 2 -42.34 -45.27 24.04
CA ASN A 2 -42.20 -43.96 23.35
C ASN A 2 -40.71 -43.65 23.19
N ILE A 3 -40.25 -43.65 21.95
CA ILE A 3 -38.90 -43.23 21.60
C ILE A 3 -38.92 -41.73 21.34
N TYR A 4 -38.41 -40.94 22.29
CA TYR A 4 -38.18 -39.50 22.09
C TYR A 4 -36.90 -39.30 21.28
N MET A 5 -37.07 -38.90 20.04
CA MET A 5 -35.98 -38.54 19.14
C MET A 5 -35.64 -37.07 19.41
N THR A 6 -34.59 -36.84 20.18
CA THR A 6 -34.06 -35.49 20.43
C THR A 6 -33.22 -35.05 19.22
N ALA A 7 -33.75 -34.12 18.45
CA ALA A 7 -32.99 -33.46 17.40
C ALA A 7 -32.06 -32.40 18.03
N PHE A 8 -30.74 -32.62 17.91
CA PHE A 8 -29.74 -31.60 18.23
C PHE A 8 -29.66 -30.60 17.08
N PRO A 9 -29.83 -29.28 17.35
CA PRO A 9 -29.55 -28.29 16.34
C PRO A 9 -28.02 -28.14 16.21
N ALA A 10 -27.50 -28.44 15.03
CA ALA A 10 -26.12 -28.14 14.69
C ALA A 10 -25.94 -26.62 14.64
N LEU A 11 -25.29 -26.06 15.66
CA LEU A 11 -24.80 -24.69 15.62
C LEU A 11 -23.67 -24.60 14.60
N LEU A 12 -23.96 -24.09 13.43
CA LEU A 12 -22.97 -23.64 12.48
C LEU A 12 -22.22 -22.42 13.06
N LEU A 13 -21.08 -22.68 13.66
CA LEU A 13 -20.15 -21.64 14.06
C LEU A 13 -19.60 -21.00 12.78
N TRP A 14 -20.11 -19.84 12.44
CA TRP A 14 -19.48 -18.95 11.47
C TRP A 14 -18.17 -18.47 12.08
N VAL A 15 -17.09 -19.12 11.73
CA VAL A 15 -15.75 -18.60 12.00
C VAL A 15 -15.52 -17.47 11.01
N PRO A 16 -15.38 -16.19 11.44
CA PRO A 16 -14.98 -15.15 10.53
C PRO A 16 -13.59 -15.53 10.02
N VAL A 17 -13.47 -15.73 8.72
CA VAL A 17 -12.17 -15.84 8.06
C VAL A 17 -11.53 -14.45 8.23
N LEU A 18 -10.65 -14.32 9.22
CA LEU A 18 -9.78 -13.16 9.33
C LEU A 18 -8.95 -13.14 8.06
N ALA A 19 -9.17 -12.12 7.23
CA ALA A 19 -8.29 -11.87 6.09
C ALA A 19 -6.85 -11.89 6.60
N ASP A 20 -6.01 -12.72 6.01
CA ASP A 20 -4.61 -12.82 6.39
C ASP A 20 -3.89 -11.52 6.02
N ASP A 21 -3.73 -10.62 6.99
CA ASP A 21 -3.08 -9.34 6.81
C ASP A 21 -1.65 -9.49 6.27
N ALA A 22 -0.96 -10.57 6.61
CA ALA A 22 0.37 -10.84 6.09
C ALA A 22 0.35 -11.08 4.58
N SER A 23 -0.64 -11.83 4.08
CA SER A 23 -0.84 -12.05 2.65
C SER A 23 -1.22 -10.75 1.93
N ALA A 24 -2.12 -9.96 2.49
CA ALA A 24 -2.52 -8.67 1.92
C ALA A 24 -1.35 -7.68 1.86
N ARG A 25 -0.50 -7.65 2.89
CA ARG A 25 0.73 -6.83 2.91
C ARG A 25 1.73 -7.26 1.86
N ALA A 26 1.89 -8.58 1.66
CA ALA A 26 2.77 -9.12 0.63
C ALA A 26 2.33 -8.74 -0.79
N GLN A 27 1.04 -8.53 -1.02
CA GLN A 27 0.51 -8.11 -2.32
C GLN A 27 0.92 -6.68 -2.71
N LEU A 28 1.33 -5.83 -1.77
CA LEU A 28 1.87 -4.50 -2.06
C LEU A 28 3.18 -4.55 -2.84
N ILE A 29 3.96 -5.61 -2.68
CA ILE A 29 5.27 -5.77 -3.32
C ILE A 29 5.10 -5.91 -4.83
N GLY A 30 5.82 -5.09 -5.57
CA GLY A 30 5.81 -5.10 -7.02
C GLY A 30 5.93 -3.71 -7.63
N ALA A 31 5.74 -3.64 -8.94
CA ALA A 31 5.71 -2.40 -9.70
C ALA A 31 4.27 -2.07 -10.11
N TRP A 32 3.92 -0.82 -9.97
CA TRP A 32 2.58 -0.31 -10.15
C TRP A 32 2.60 0.94 -11.01
N GLN A 33 1.76 0.99 -12.02
CA GLN A 33 1.65 2.14 -12.90
C GLN A 33 0.37 2.90 -12.63
N GLN A 34 0.51 4.19 -12.32
CA GLN A 34 -0.59 5.13 -12.30
C GLN A 34 -0.96 5.47 -13.74
N GLN A 35 -2.25 5.47 -14.03
CA GLN A 35 -2.79 5.82 -15.32
C GLN A 35 -3.66 7.08 -15.22
N ASP A 36 -3.66 7.90 -16.25
CA ASP A 36 -4.65 8.97 -16.40
C ASP A 36 -6.00 8.40 -16.86
N ASP A 37 -7.01 9.25 -16.98
CA ASP A 37 -8.34 8.87 -17.40
C ASP A 37 -8.39 8.29 -18.83
N ALA A 38 -7.36 8.56 -19.64
CA ALA A 38 -7.19 8.00 -20.99
C ALA A 38 -6.41 6.68 -20.99
N GLY A 39 -5.99 6.18 -19.82
CA GLY A 39 -5.21 4.94 -19.67
C GLY A 39 -3.72 5.10 -19.99
N LYS A 40 -3.22 6.33 -20.14
CA LYS A 40 -1.80 6.61 -20.34
C LYS A 40 -1.05 6.56 -19.01
N GLY A 41 0.10 5.88 -18.99
CA GLY A 41 0.96 5.83 -17.80
C GLY A 41 1.54 7.20 -17.43
N ILE A 42 1.33 7.62 -16.19
CA ILE A 42 1.82 8.91 -15.67
C ILE A 42 3.06 8.68 -14.80
N SER A 43 2.99 7.75 -13.89
CA SER A 43 4.07 7.45 -12.95
C SER A 43 4.15 5.98 -12.62
N VAL A 44 5.32 5.55 -12.18
CA VAL A 44 5.57 4.18 -11.73
C VAL A 44 5.99 4.20 -10.27
N TRP A 45 5.30 3.40 -9.48
CA TRP A 45 5.60 3.14 -8.07
C TRP A 45 6.14 1.73 -7.94
N VAL A 46 7.28 1.59 -7.28
CA VAL A 46 7.87 0.28 -6.99
C VAL A 46 7.97 0.12 -5.48
N VAL A 47 7.42 -0.98 -5.00
CA VAL A 47 7.49 -1.38 -3.59
C VAL A 47 8.29 -2.67 -3.50
N GLU A 48 9.39 -2.65 -2.79
CA GLU A 48 10.30 -3.77 -2.59
C GLU A 48 10.59 -3.97 -1.11
N THR A 49 10.95 -5.19 -0.75
CA THR A 49 11.51 -5.49 0.57
C THR A 49 13.03 -5.54 0.48
N LYS A 50 13.70 -4.86 1.41
CA LYS A 50 15.15 -4.95 1.63
C LYS A 50 15.41 -5.27 3.09
N ALA A 51 15.84 -6.49 3.38
CA ALA A 51 15.94 -6.98 4.75
C ALA A 51 14.60 -6.75 5.51
N ASN A 52 14.58 -5.94 6.55
CA ASN A 52 13.37 -5.62 7.33
C ASN A 52 12.74 -4.28 6.94
N SER A 53 13.21 -3.67 5.85
CA SER A 53 12.71 -2.38 5.36
C SER A 53 11.84 -2.56 4.13
N LEU A 54 10.94 -1.60 3.92
CA LEU A 54 10.26 -1.38 2.65
C LEU A 54 11.01 -0.28 1.88
N HIS A 55 11.35 -0.57 0.65
CA HIS A 55 11.92 0.38 -0.28
C HIS A 55 10.85 0.79 -1.28
N ILE A 56 10.48 2.06 -1.29
CA ILE A 56 9.44 2.60 -2.14
C ILE A 56 10.03 3.70 -3.01
N THR A 57 9.90 3.55 -4.32
CA THR A 57 10.29 4.56 -5.29
C THR A 57 9.10 5.01 -6.12
N ASN A 58 9.08 6.27 -6.49
CA ASN A 58 8.17 6.82 -7.46
C ASN A 58 8.96 7.50 -8.57
N SER A 59 8.67 7.17 -9.81
CA SER A 59 9.32 7.72 -10.99
C SER A 59 8.31 8.23 -12.00
N GLN A 60 8.65 9.32 -12.68
CA GLN A 60 7.92 9.86 -13.83
C GLN A 60 8.84 9.84 -15.04
N GLY A 61 8.55 8.98 -16.00
CA GLY A 61 9.50 8.71 -17.08
C GLY A 61 10.80 8.14 -16.50
N ASP A 62 11.94 8.68 -16.92
CA ASP A 62 13.26 8.27 -16.44
C ASP A 62 13.68 9.00 -15.15
N GLN A 63 12.86 9.88 -14.64
CA GLN A 63 13.19 10.69 -13.47
C GLN A 63 12.59 10.09 -12.19
N LYS A 64 13.46 9.78 -11.22
CA LYS A 64 13.04 9.41 -9.88
C LYS A 64 12.52 10.66 -9.13
N VAL A 65 11.26 10.63 -8.72
CA VAL A 65 10.61 11.72 -7.99
C VAL A 65 10.76 11.57 -6.49
N SER A 66 10.67 10.35 -5.98
CA SER A 66 10.85 10.06 -4.56
C SER A 66 11.46 8.68 -4.33
N GLU A 67 12.13 8.56 -3.20
CA GLU A 67 12.74 7.32 -2.74
C GLU A 67 12.72 7.26 -1.21
N ILE A 68 12.23 6.16 -0.68
CA ILE A 68 12.09 5.94 0.75
C ILE A 68 12.56 4.53 1.06
N ASP A 69 13.41 4.40 2.07
CA ASP A 69 13.84 3.13 2.65
C ASP A 69 13.56 3.18 4.15
N CYS A 70 12.52 2.49 4.60
CA CYS A 70 11.98 2.66 5.94
C CYS A 70 11.43 1.34 6.49
N LYS A 71 11.66 1.09 7.77
CA LYS A 71 11.02 -0.01 8.46
C LYS A 71 9.56 0.36 8.78
N PRO A 72 8.59 -0.53 8.53
CA PRO A 72 7.19 -0.25 8.81
C PRO A 72 6.84 -0.44 10.31
N THR A 73 7.60 0.18 11.18
CA THR A 73 7.48 0.08 12.65
C THR A 73 6.96 1.35 13.31
N GLY A 74 6.71 2.41 12.52
CA GLY A 74 6.37 3.73 13.02
C GLY A 74 7.59 4.57 13.44
N ALA A 75 8.81 4.04 13.39
CA ALA A 75 10.03 4.78 13.65
C ALA A 75 10.34 5.74 12.49
N GLU A 76 10.86 6.94 12.82
CA GLU A 76 11.25 7.94 11.83
C GLU A 76 12.45 7.45 11.01
N CYS A 77 12.39 7.68 9.72
CA CYS A 77 13.48 7.46 8.78
C CYS A 77 13.61 8.64 7.81
N GLU A 78 14.65 8.65 7.00
CA GLU A 78 14.84 9.65 5.96
C GLU A 78 14.39 9.13 4.60
N GLY A 79 13.78 10.02 3.82
CA GLY A 79 13.49 9.81 2.41
C GLY A 79 13.99 10.97 1.57
N THR A 80 13.74 10.91 0.28
CA THR A 80 13.96 12.01 -0.66
C THR A 80 12.73 12.25 -1.50
N ALA A 81 12.39 13.50 -1.72
CA ALA A 81 11.34 13.91 -2.63
C ALA A 81 11.79 15.14 -3.41
N SER A 82 11.73 15.06 -4.74
CA SER A 82 12.20 16.14 -5.63
C SER A 82 13.61 16.62 -5.31
N GLY A 83 14.53 15.71 -4.97
CA GLY A 83 15.92 15.99 -4.62
C GLY A 83 16.14 16.55 -3.22
N LYS A 84 15.09 16.69 -2.41
CA LYS A 84 15.16 17.20 -1.03
C LYS A 84 14.98 16.08 -0.03
N LYS A 85 15.67 16.16 1.10
CA LYS A 85 15.47 15.22 2.22
C LYS A 85 14.11 15.43 2.88
N THR A 86 13.48 14.33 3.21
CA THR A 86 12.21 14.29 3.94
C THR A 86 12.32 13.43 5.18
N LYS A 87 11.42 13.64 6.13
CA LYS A 87 11.21 12.76 7.28
C LYS A 87 10.00 11.89 7.01
N VAL A 88 10.15 10.59 7.23
CA VAL A 88 9.12 9.61 6.93
C VAL A 88 8.89 8.70 8.12
N THR A 89 7.65 8.38 8.38
CA THR A 89 7.25 7.26 9.23
C THR A 89 6.32 6.35 8.45
N MET A 90 6.45 5.04 8.66
CA MET A 90 5.61 4.03 8.05
C MET A 90 5.12 3.03 9.06
N TYR A 91 3.89 2.58 8.92
CA TYR A 91 3.33 1.47 9.69
C TYR A 91 2.17 0.81 8.94
N PHE A 92 1.88 -0.43 9.30
CA PHE A 92 0.68 -1.09 8.80
C PHE A 92 -0.51 -0.88 9.73
N ASN A 93 -1.64 -0.55 9.12
CA ASN A 93 -2.94 -0.57 9.75
C ASN A 93 -3.78 -1.65 9.05
N GLY A 94 -3.82 -2.86 9.62
CA GLY A 94 -4.36 -4.02 8.92
C GLY A 94 -3.60 -4.28 7.60
N PRO A 95 -4.31 -4.42 6.48
CA PRO A 95 -3.69 -4.63 5.17
C PRO A 95 -3.13 -3.34 4.54
N THR A 96 -3.43 -2.17 5.09
CA THR A 96 -3.07 -0.87 4.53
C THR A 96 -1.72 -0.41 5.06
N LEU A 97 -0.81 -0.04 4.17
CA LEU A 97 0.42 0.64 4.53
C LEU A 97 0.15 2.13 4.66
N VAL A 98 0.42 2.69 5.83
CA VAL A 98 0.30 4.12 6.12
C VAL A 98 1.69 4.75 6.13
N GLN A 99 1.86 5.81 5.38
CA GLN A 99 3.10 6.60 5.29
C GLN A 99 2.79 8.05 5.64
N LEU A 100 3.56 8.62 6.53
CA LEU A 100 3.58 10.06 6.80
C LEU A 100 4.91 10.63 6.33
N GLU A 101 4.87 11.66 5.52
CA GLU A 101 6.05 12.33 4.98
C GLU A 101 5.99 13.83 5.29
N THR A 102 7.08 14.35 5.84
CA THR A 102 7.24 15.78 6.12
C THR A 102 8.33 16.35 5.23
N LEU A 103 7.97 17.33 4.44
CA LEU A 103 8.87 18.13 3.60
C LEU A 103 8.70 19.62 3.94
N GLY A 104 9.66 20.17 4.67
CA GLY A 104 9.54 21.55 5.17
C GLY A 104 8.36 21.68 6.14
N SER A 105 7.41 22.53 5.81
CA SER A 105 6.15 22.72 6.58
C SER A 105 5.00 21.82 6.12
N ASP A 106 5.16 21.12 5.01
CA ASP A 106 4.13 20.28 4.44
C ASP A 106 4.18 18.89 5.07
N VAL A 107 3.02 18.36 5.41
CA VAL A 107 2.85 16.98 5.91
C VAL A 107 1.81 16.27 5.05
N ILE A 108 2.22 15.16 4.47
CA ILE A 108 1.38 14.35 3.60
C ILE A 108 1.26 12.95 4.19
N LYS A 109 0.04 12.47 4.27
CA LYS A 109 -0.28 11.07 4.60
C LYS A 109 -0.62 10.34 3.31
N ARG A 110 -0.01 9.18 3.10
CA ARG A 110 -0.38 8.25 2.02
C ARG A 110 -0.84 6.93 2.60
N GLN A 111 -1.91 6.38 2.04
CA GLN A 111 -2.43 5.06 2.40
C GLN A 111 -2.43 4.18 1.16
N PHE A 112 -1.65 3.11 1.20
CA PHE A 112 -1.50 2.15 0.10
C PHE A 112 -2.36 0.94 0.39
N THR A 113 -3.31 0.65 -0.47
CA THR A 113 -4.23 -0.48 -0.31
C THR A 113 -4.36 -1.24 -1.62
N VAL A 114 -4.03 -2.54 -1.60
CA VAL A 114 -4.34 -3.45 -2.72
C VAL A 114 -5.80 -3.86 -2.59
N ARG A 115 -6.55 -3.72 -3.67
CA ARG A 115 -7.97 -4.09 -3.71
C ARG A 115 -8.12 -5.60 -3.85
N GLU A 116 -9.34 -6.10 -3.66
CA GLU A 116 -9.70 -7.52 -3.82
C GLU A 116 -9.29 -8.08 -5.18
N GLN A 117 -9.27 -7.24 -6.19
CA GLN A 117 -8.61 -7.52 -7.45
C GLN A 117 -7.11 -7.25 -7.28
N PRO A 118 -6.23 -8.28 -7.19
CA PRO A 118 -4.83 -8.12 -6.77
C PRO A 118 -3.97 -7.34 -7.77
N ASP A 119 -4.52 -7.00 -8.94
CA ASP A 119 -3.85 -6.20 -9.96
C ASP A 119 -4.08 -4.70 -9.84
N MET A 120 -4.84 -4.26 -8.84
CA MET A 120 -5.17 -2.87 -8.59
C MET A 120 -4.73 -2.43 -7.21
N MET A 121 -4.08 -1.27 -7.14
CA MET A 121 -3.73 -0.60 -5.90
C MET A 121 -4.29 0.82 -5.90
N GLU A 122 -4.75 1.26 -4.75
CA GLU A 122 -5.09 2.66 -4.52
C GLU A 122 -4.09 3.29 -3.56
N ILE A 123 -3.69 4.51 -3.87
CA ILE A 123 -2.92 5.36 -2.95
C ILE A 123 -3.79 6.58 -2.66
N GLU A 124 -4.31 6.64 -1.45
CA GLU A 124 -4.99 7.84 -0.97
C GLU A 124 -3.95 8.83 -0.46
N VAL A 125 -3.93 10.02 -1.04
CA VAL A 125 -3.00 11.10 -0.70
C VAL A 125 -3.76 12.18 0.07
N ILE A 126 -3.44 12.35 1.34
CA ILE A 126 -4.14 13.25 2.26
C ILE A 126 -3.17 14.29 2.76
N PRO A 127 -3.25 15.54 2.31
CA PRO A 127 -2.53 16.64 2.94
C PRO A 127 -3.04 16.85 4.37
N ILE A 128 -2.13 16.78 5.35
CA ILE A 128 -2.48 17.00 6.77
C ILE A 128 -2.45 18.48 7.09
N ILE A 129 -1.52 19.23 6.46
CA ILE A 129 -1.36 20.67 6.65
C ILE A 129 -1.45 21.34 5.28
N GLY A 130 -2.27 22.39 5.19
CA GLY A 130 -2.47 23.18 3.98
C GLY A 130 -3.90 23.05 3.41
N ASP A 131 -4.17 23.81 2.36
CA ASP A 131 -5.49 23.91 1.70
C ASP A 131 -5.66 22.88 0.55
N ALA A 132 -4.66 22.05 0.30
CA ALA A 132 -4.73 21.04 -0.76
C ALA A 132 -5.79 19.99 -0.45
N LYS A 133 -6.49 19.53 -1.48
CA LYS A 133 -7.51 18.50 -1.37
C LYS A 133 -6.87 17.10 -1.37
N SER A 134 -7.51 16.17 -0.68
CA SER A 134 -7.18 14.75 -0.81
C SER A 134 -7.47 14.26 -2.21
N GLU A 135 -6.64 13.35 -2.70
CA GLU A 135 -6.83 12.67 -3.99
C GLU A 135 -6.57 11.17 -3.82
N THR A 136 -7.12 10.39 -4.73
CA THR A 136 -6.89 8.95 -4.80
C THR A 136 -6.24 8.61 -6.13
N LEU A 137 -5.06 8.00 -6.06
CA LEU A 137 -4.36 7.50 -7.23
C LEU A 137 -4.76 6.04 -7.47
N HIS A 138 -5.13 5.72 -8.69
CA HIS A 138 -5.44 4.35 -9.11
C HIS A 138 -4.28 3.80 -9.91
N LEU A 139 -3.74 2.67 -9.46
CA LEU A 139 -2.57 2.05 -10.07
C LEU A 139 -2.90 0.63 -10.49
N LYS A 140 -2.31 0.23 -11.61
CA LYS A 140 -2.39 -1.12 -12.13
C LYS A 140 -1.04 -1.81 -11.99
N ARG A 141 -1.06 -3.07 -11.57
CA ARG A 141 0.16 -3.87 -11.49
C ARG A 141 0.81 -4.01 -12.86
N MET A 142 2.09 -3.71 -12.91
CA MET A 142 2.89 -3.95 -14.10
C MET A 142 3.26 -5.44 -14.18
N PRO A 143 3.24 -6.04 -15.39
CA PRO A 143 3.73 -7.40 -15.54
C PRO A 143 5.20 -7.46 -15.15
N ARG A 144 5.61 -8.54 -14.45
CA ARG A 144 7.02 -8.79 -14.21
C ARG A 144 7.71 -8.94 -15.58
N SER A 145 8.71 -8.11 -15.85
CA SER A 145 9.55 -8.32 -17.01
C SER A 145 10.20 -9.69 -16.85
N ALA A 146 9.86 -10.62 -17.73
CA ALA A 146 10.54 -11.89 -17.82
C ALA A 146 11.95 -11.62 -18.33
N GLY A 147 12.95 -11.62 -17.44
CA GLY A 147 14.35 -11.58 -17.85
C GLY A 147 15.24 -10.59 -17.12
N SER A 148 15.53 -10.81 -15.86
CA SER A 148 16.89 -10.65 -15.37
C SER A 148 17.26 -11.93 -14.65
N ARG A 149 17.86 -12.80 -15.37
CA ARG A 149 18.63 -13.91 -14.82
C ARG A 149 19.99 -13.40 -14.36
#